data_8fe51e1b04c8ecf5414cbdbffbd5a797
#
_entry.id   8fe51e1b04c8ecf5414cbdbffbd5a797
#
_cell.length_a   1.000
_cell.length_b   1.000
_cell.length_c   1.000
_cell.angle_alpha   90.00
_cell.angle_beta   90.00
_cell.angle_gamma   90.00
#
_symmetry.space_group_name_H-M   'P 1'
#
loop_
_entity.id
_entity.type
_entity.pdbx_description
1 polymer ?
#
loop_
_entity_poly.entity_id
_entity_poly.type
_entity_poly.pdbx_seq_one_letter_code
_entity_poly.pdbx_strand_id
1 'polypeptide(L)'
;MIEFKNVNKNFKNKKVLKDISFNINKGELVSIIGASGCGKTTTLKMINRLINPSSGQILIDGENIASKDIIKLRRNVGYVIQQTGLFPHMTVRENIELISTIEKNDKKKISKKTVELMEMVGLEKDEYLDRYPTELSGGQQQRVGVARAFATNPEVILMDEPFSALDPITRNQLQDELLELQNTLKKTIVFVTHDMDEAIKISDRICIMNEGEIAQYDTPENILKNPSNDFVSEFIGRNRIWSSPEFIRAKDIMIENPVTCFKSSSLLRCIEKMKKNKVDSLMVISKGNDLLGIVTAKQIQKMTDRSVLLENMMNNKFVTVKPEDTIIDKIGRASCRE
;
A
#
# COMPACT_ATOMS: atom_id res chain seq x y z
N MET A 1 -11.97 -6.79 -13.53
CA MET A 1 -10.98 -6.27 -14.52
C MET A 1 -10.01 -7.36 -14.96
N ILE A 2 -9.07 -7.82 -14.13
CA ILE A 2 -8.17 -8.93 -14.48
C ILE A 2 -8.48 -10.13 -13.58
N GLU A 3 -8.59 -11.33 -14.14
CA GLU A 3 -8.91 -12.55 -13.39
C GLU A 3 -7.98 -13.68 -13.81
N PHE A 4 -7.32 -14.31 -12.83
CA PHE A 4 -6.54 -15.53 -12.99
C PHE A 4 -7.38 -16.71 -12.52
N LYS A 5 -7.51 -17.75 -13.34
CA LYS A 5 -8.27 -18.98 -13.03
C LYS A 5 -7.39 -20.21 -13.18
N ASN A 6 -6.99 -20.80 -12.07
CA ASN A 6 -6.22 -22.02 -11.97
C ASN A 6 -4.96 -22.01 -12.87
N VAL A 7 -4.25 -20.88 -12.89
CA VAL A 7 -3.13 -20.64 -13.80
C VAL A 7 -1.90 -21.38 -13.32
N ASN A 8 -1.35 -22.19 -14.19
CA ASN A 8 -0.10 -22.92 -13.97
C ASN A 8 0.95 -22.54 -15.01
N LYS A 9 2.21 -22.54 -14.61
CA LYS A 9 3.34 -22.35 -15.53
C LYS A 9 4.48 -23.28 -15.25
N ASN A 10 4.85 -24.02 -16.29
CA ASN A 10 6.02 -24.87 -16.32
C ASN A 10 7.03 -24.35 -17.35
N PHE A 11 8.30 -24.29 -16.98
CA PHE A 11 9.42 -24.08 -17.90
C PHE A 11 10.25 -25.37 -17.91
N LYS A 12 10.23 -26.09 -19.03
CA LYS A 12 10.83 -27.44 -19.12
C LYS A 12 10.35 -28.30 -17.95
N ASN A 13 11.24 -28.67 -17.04
CA ASN A 13 10.94 -29.55 -15.90
C ASN A 13 10.65 -28.80 -14.59
N LYS A 14 10.65 -27.44 -14.59
CA LYS A 14 10.43 -26.64 -13.38
C LYS A 14 9.01 -26.05 -13.38
N LYS A 15 8.20 -26.40 -12.39
CA LYS A 15 6.91 -25.77 -12.14
C LYS A 15 7.15 -24.43 -11.42
N VAL A 16 6.85 -23.32 -12.10
CA VAL A 16 7.10 -21.96 -11.59
C VAL A 16 5.86 -21.35 -10.99
N LEU A 17 4.67 -21.63 -11.55
CA LEU A 17 3.39 -21.24 -10.96
C LEU A 17 2.53 -22.46 -10.77
N LYS A 18 1.82 -22.50 -9.63
CA LYS A 18 1.03 -23.63 -9.17
C LYS A 18 -0.35 -23.13 -8.77
N ASP A 19 -1.32 -23.34 -9.64
CA ASP A 19 -2.75 -23.09 -9.41
C ASP A 19 -3.09 -21.67 -8.94
N ILE A 20 -2.53 -20.67 -9.61
CA ILE A 20 -2.73 -19.26 -9.26
C ILE A 20 -4.15 -18.82 -9.62
N SER A 21 -4.90 -18.40 -8.61
CA SER A 21 -6.26 -17.88 -8.77
C SER A 21 -6.48 -16.64 -7.92
N PHE A 22 -6.70 -15.50 -8.55
CA PHE A 22 -7.04 -14.23 -7.89
C PHE A 22 -7.64 -13.24 -8.89
N ASN A 23 -8.24 -12.17 -8.40
CA ASN A 23 -8.85 -11.13 -9.22
C ASN A 23 -8.36 -9.75 -8.83
N ILE A 24 -8.22 -8.88 -9.81
CA ILE A 24 -7.88 -7.45 -9.66
C ILE A 24 -9.06 -6.66 -10.18
N ASN A 25 -9.62 -5.77 -9.37
CA ASN A 25 -10.74 -4.95 -9.77
C ASN A 25 -10.28 -3.76 -10.65
N LYS A 26 -11.24 -3.16 -11.35
CA LYS A 26 -10.95 -1.98 -12.15
C LYS A 26 -10.57 -0.81 -11.24
N GLY A 27 -9.48 -0.12 -11.58
CA GLY A 27 -8.98 1.02 -10.84
C GLY A 27 -8.18 0.67 -9.58
N GLU A 28 -7.93 -0.63 -9.28
CA GLU A 28 -7.06 -1.05 -8.17
C GLU A 28 -5.58 -0.96 -8.56
N LEU A 29 -4.77 -0.58 -7.57
CA LEU A 29 -3.33 -0.73 -7.59
C LEU A 29 -2.95 -1.96 -6.76
N VAL A 30 -2.46 -3.00 -7.43
CA VAL A 30 -2.11 -4.28 -6.80
C VAL A 30 -0.62 -4.55 -6.91
N SER A 31 0.02 -4.82 -5.78
CA SER A 31 1.41 -5.29 -5.78
C SER A 31 1.49 -6.83 -5.75
N ILE A 32 2.47 -7.38 -6.46
CA ILE A 32 2.87 -8.78 -6.37
C ILE A 32 4.26 -8.81 -5.73
N ILE A 33 4.36 -9.44 -4.56
CA ILE A 33 5.56 -9.45 -3.76
C ILE A 33 5.94 -10.90 -3.36
N GLY A 34 7.18 -11.14 -3.01
CA GLY A 34 7.66 -12.45 -2.56
C GLY A 34 9.14 -12.64 -2.82
N ALA A 35 9.71 -13.77 -2.41
CA ALA A 35 11.10 -14.10 -2.59
C ALA A 35 11.53 -14.14 -4.07
N SER A 36 12.84 -14.02 -4.34
CA SER A 36 13.36 -14.14 -5.69
C SER A 36 13.02 -15.51 -6.29
N GLY A 37 12.56 -15.53 -7.54
CA GLY A 37 12.20 -16.76 -8.24
C GLY A 37 10.85 -17.38 -7.90
N CYS A 38 10.02 -16.78 -7.02
CA CYS A 38 8.70 -17.30 -6.67
C CYS A 38 7.62 -17.12 -7.77
N GLY A 39 7.93 -16.45 -8.89
CA GLY A 39 7.02 -16.34 -10.03
C GLY A 39 6.40 -14.97 -10.29
N LYS A 40 6.73 -13.92 -9.54
CA LYS A 40 6.17 -12.55 -9.66
C LYS A 40 6.20 -11.99 -11.09
N THR A 41 7.39 -11.82 -11.63
CA THR A 41 7.59 -11.33 -13.02
C THR A 41 6.95 -12.25 -14.06
N THR A 42 6.92 -13.57 -13.80
CA THR A 42 6.21 -14.52 -14.68
C THR A 42 4.71 -14.23 -14.69
N THR A 43 4.11 -14.04 -13.52
CA THR A 43 2.69 -13.70 -13.36
C THR A 43 2.38 -12.39 -14.07
N LEU A 44 3.19 -11.36 -13.86
CA LEU A 44 3.04 -10.06 -14.52
C LEU A 44 3.10 -10.19 -16.05
N LYS A 45 4.13 -10.88 -16.57
CA LYS A 45 4.34 -11.09 -18.04
C LYS A 45 3.26 -11.92 -18.71
N MET A 46 2.46 -12.65 -17.97
CA MET A 46 1.32 -13.39 -18.53
C MET A 46 0.14 -12.48 -18.87
N ILE A 47 -0.06 -11.37 -18.14
CA ILE A 47 -1.19 -10.46 -18.37
C ILE A 47 -1.16 -9.88 -19.79
N ASN A 48 0.04 -9.54 -20.28
CA ASN A 48 0.23 -9.01 -21.65
C ASN A 48 0.68 -10.08 -22.67
N ARG A 49 0.56 -11.37 -22.30
CA ARG A 49 0.95 -12.53 -23.13
C ARG A 49 2.40 -12.49 -23.64
N LEU A 50 3.32 -11.90 -22.87
CA LEU A 50 4.76 -12.11 -23.12
C LEU A 50 5.17 -13.55 -22.74
N ILE A 51 4.44 -14.14 -21.79
CA ILE A 51 4.54 -15.53 -21.40
C ILE A 51 3.12 -16.11 -21.43
N ASN A 52 2.94 -17.29 -22.06
CA ASN A 52 1.66 -17.98 -22.03
C ASN A 52 1.61 -18.93 -20.82
N PRO A 53 0.44 -19.08 -20.16
CA PRO A 53 0.24 -20.12 -19.15
C PRO A 53 0.39 -21.52 -19.76
N SER A 54 0.78 -22.51 -18.93
CA SER A 54 0.79 -23.92 -19.34
C SER A 54 -0.58 -24.57 -19.22
N SER A 55 -1.39 -24.10 -18.25
CA SER A 55 -2.82 -24.41 -18.08
C SER A 55 -3.51 -23.31 -17.31
N GLY A 56 -4.84 -23.38 -17.23
CA GLY A 56 -5.67 -22.32 -16.68
C GLY A 56 -5.90 -21.19 -17.69
N GLN A 57 -6.50 -20.10 -17.25
CA GLN A 57 -6.84 -18.98 -18.13
C GLN A 57 -6.71 -17.64 -17.40
N ILE A 58 -6.43 -16.59 -18.18
CA ILE A 58 -6.40 -15.20 -17.69
C ILE A 58 -7.43 -14.43 -18.49
N LEU A 59 -8.29 -13.70 -17.79
CA LEU A 59 -9.31 -12.88 -18.40
C LEU A 59 -9.03 -11.42 -18.12
N ILE A 60 -9.34 -10.56 -19.10
CA ILE A 60 -9.41 -9.10 -18.96
C ILE A 60 -10.79 -8.68 -19.40
N ASP A 61 -11.55 -8.06 -18.49
CA ASP A 61 -12.95 -7.68 -18.68
C ASP A 61 -13.86 -8.86 -19.09
N GLY A 62 -13.62 -10.02 -18.47
CA GLY A 62 -14.37 -11.26 -18.72
C GLY A 62 -13.96 -12.01 -19.99
N GLU A 63 -13.10 -11.44 -20.84
CA GLU A 63 -12.62 -12.07 -22.07
C GLU A 63 -11.25 -12.73 -21.87
N ASN A 64 -11.12 -13.99 -22.32
CA ASN A 64 -9.84 -14.69 -22.24
C ASN A 64 -8.80 -14.02 -23.14
N ILE A 65 -7.66 -13.63 -22.56
CA ILE A 65 -6.58 -12.96 -23.31
C ILE A 65 -6.01 -13.85 -24.42
N ALA A 66 -6.14 -15.17 -24.33
CA ALA A 66 -5.65 -16.10 -25.35
C ALA A 66 -6.38 -15.95 -26.69
N SER A 67 -7.66 -15.53 -26.68
CA SER A 67 -8.46 -15.28 -27.87
C SER A 67 -8.29 -13.87 -28.47
N LYS A 68 -7.68 -12.93 -27.70
CA LYS A 68 -7.50 -11.56 -28.19
C LYS A 68 -6.35 -11.46 -29.18
N ASP A 69 -6.47 -10.49 -30.11
CA ASP A 69 -5.35 -10.10 -30.95
C ASP A 69 -4.19 -9.62 -30.09
N ILE A 70 -3.02 -10.23 -30.22
CA ILE A 70 -1.85 -10.00 -29.35
C ILE A 70 -1.29 -8.59 -29.50
N ILE A 71 -1.36 -8.01 -30.71
CA ILE A 71 -0.85 -6.66 -30.98
C ILE A 71 -1.76 -5.64 -30.31
N LYS A 72 -3.08 -5.79 -30.48
CA LYS A 72 -4.07 -4.92 -29.82
C LYS A 72 -4.00 -5.03 -28.32
N LEU A 73 -3.89 -6.25 -27.78
CA LEU A 73 -3.72 -6.46 -26.33
C LEU A 73 -2.51 -5.68 -25.79
N ARG A 74 -1.34 -5.84 -26.40
CA ARG A 74 -0.10 -5.21 -25.95
C ARG A 74 -0.07 -3.70 -26.11
N ARG A 75 -0.76 -3.15 -27.11
CA ARG A 75 -0.90 -1.69 -27.27
C ARG A 75 -1.82 -1.07 -26.22
N ASN A 76 -2.82 -1.83 -25.76
CA ASN A 76 -3.79 -1.40 -24.77
C ASN A 76 -3.35 -1.67 -23.32
N VAL A 77 -2.13 -2.19 -23.11
CA VAL A 77 -1.53 -2.44 -21.81
C VAL A 77 -0.23 -1.65 -21.72
N GLY A 78 -0.17 -0.69 -20.81
CA GLY A 78 1.08 0.00 -20.49
C GLY A 78 2.06 -0.94 -19.81
N TYR A 79 3.35 -0.87 -20.13
CA TYR A 79 4.34 -1.74 -19.51
C TYR A 79 5.63 -1.01 -19.20
N VAL A 80 5.95 -0.96 -17.90
CA VAL A 80 7.23 -0.46 -17.38
C VAL A 80 8.07 -1.68 -17.03
N ILE A 81 9.22 -1.84 -17.69
CA ILE A 81 10.15 -2.94 -17.43
C ILE A 81 11.22 -2.53 -16.43
N GLN A 82 11.82 -3.49 -15.73
CA GLN A 82 12.82 -3.31 -14.70
C GLN A 82 14.04 -2.48 -15.15
N GLN A 83 14.52 -2.72 -16.36
CA GLN A 83 15.48 -1.83 -17.04
C GLN A 83 14.66 -0.91 -17.94
N THR A 84 14.83 0.39 -17.83
CA THR A 84 13.95 1.43 -18.44
C THR A 84 13.48 1.15 -19.87
N GLY A 85 14.23 0.35 -20.64
CA GLY A 85 13.86 -0.12 -21.98
C GLY A 85 13.54 1.01 -22.96
N LEU A 86 14.08 2.18 -22.75
CA LEU A 86 14.00 3.29 -23.68
C LEU A 86 14.86 3.00 -24.91
N PHE A 87 14.39 3.43 -26.05
CA PHE A 87 15.16 3.33 -27.29
C PHE A 87 16.24 4.41 -27.28
N PRO A 88 17.54 4.05 -27.22
CA PRO A 88 18.63 5.01 -27.02
C PRO A 88 18.84 5.95 -28.19
N HIS A 89 18.38 5.59 -29.39
CA HIS A 89 18.45 6.36 -30.63
C HIS A 89 17.22 7.27 -30.87
N MET A 90 16.27 7.28 -29.94
CA MET A 90 15.08 8.12 -29.94
C MET A 90 15.16 9.12 -28.79
N THR A 91 14.67 10.33 -29.02
CA THR A 91 14.52 11.34 -27.98
C THR A 91 13.48 10.91 -26.92
N VAL A 92 13.39 11.63 -25.82
CA VAL A 92 12.35 11.43 -24.80
C VAL A 92 10.96 11.53 -25.44
N ARG A 93 10.74 12.57 -26.24
CA ARG A 93 9.49 12.77 -27.02
C ARG A 93 9.16 11.54 -27.83
N GLU A 94 10.07 11.10 -28.68
CA GLU A 94 9.88 9.97 -29.58
C GLU A 94 9.62 8.66 -28.81
N ASN A 95 10.29 8.45 -27.69
CA ASN A 95 10.04 7.30 -26.81
C ASN A 95 8.60 7.30 -26.25
N ILE A 96 8.11 8.45 -25.77
CA ILE A 96 6.76 8.57 -25.20
C ILE A 96 5.70 8.44 -26.32
N GLU A 97 5.90 9.10 -27.44
CA GLU A 97 4.94 9.19 -28.53
C GLU A 97 4.87 7.96 -29.45
N LEU A 98 5.82 7.02 -29.32
CA LEU A 98 6.05 5.90 -30.24
C LEU A 98 4.77 5.14 -30.61
N ILE A 99 4.06 4.62 -29.64
CA ILE A 99 2.87 3.77 -29.89
C ILE A 99 1.74 4.61 -30.49
N SER A 100 1.50 5.80 -29.95
CA SER A 100 0.46 6.71 -30.45
C SER A 100 0.73 7.14 -31.91
N THR A 101 2.00 7.29 -32.29
CA THR A 101 2.42 7.59 -33.67
C THR A 101 2.21 6.40 -34.58
N ILE A 102 2.53 5.17 -34.15
CA ILE A 102 2.28 3.94 -34.90
C ILE A 102 0.77 3.75 -35.15
N GLU A 103 -0.07 4.13 -34.19
CA GLU A 103 -1.53 4.09 -34.29
C GLU A 103 -2.12 5.21 -35.16
N LYS A 104 -1.27 6.11 -35.66
CA LYS A 104 -1.67 7.27 -36.51
C LYS A 104 -2.66 8.21 -35.81
N ASN A 105 -2.54 8.35 -34.48
CA ASN A 105 -3.33 9.31 -33.74
C ASN A 105 -3.00 10.75 -34.13
N ASP A 106 -3.89 11.70 -33.83
CA ASP A 106 -3.70 13.11 -34.12
C ASP A 106 -2.43 13.68 -33.44
N LYS A 107 -1.51 14.21 -34.25
CA LYS A 107 -0.21 14.73 -33.76
C LYS A 107 -0.34 15.82 -32.71
N LYS A 108 -1.37 16.69 -32.82
CA LYS A 108 -1.58 17.76 -31.81
C LYS A 108 -2.00 17.18 -30.46
N LYS A 109 -2.87 16.13 -30.49
CA LYS A 109 -3.31 15.43 -29.29
C LYS A 109 -2.16 14.66 -28.66
N ILE A 110 -1.34 13.98 -29.47
CA ILE A 110 -0.15 13.25 -28.98
C ILE A 110 0.78 14.23 -28.26
N SER A 111 1.19 15.33 -28.93
CA SER A 111 2.12 16.31 -28.35
C SER A 111 1.58 16.95 -27.06
N LYS A 112 0.29 17.30 -27.03
CA LYS A 112 -0.36 17.81 -25.81
C LYS A 112 -0.28 16.79 -24.66
N LYS A 113 -0.64 15.53 -24.96
CA LYS A 113 -0.60 14.44 -23.97
C LYS A 113 0.82 14.17 -23.47
N THR A 114 1.82 14.24 -24.36
CA THR A 114 3.23 14.07 -24.00
C THR A 114 3.67 15.12 -22.99
N VAL A 115 3.30 16.39 -23.21
CA VAL A 115 3.60 17.48 -22.26
C VAL A 115 2.94 17.23 -20.90
N GLU A 116 1.64 16.91 -20.89
CA GLU A 116 0.93 16.57 -19.66
C GLU A 116 1.61 15.44 -18.90
N LEU A 117 2.04 14.38 -19.59
CA LEU A 117 2.72 13.23 -18.97
C LEU A 117 4.11 13.61 -18.43
N MET A 118 4.86 14.48 -19.13
CA MET A 118 6.15 14.99 -18.65
C MET A 118 5.99 15.79 -17.34
N GLU A 119 4.99 16.66 -17.28
CA GLU A 119 4.65 17.42 -16.08
C GLU A 119 4.25 16.48 -14.92
N MET A 120 3.44 15.46 -15.22
CA MET A 120 2.98 14.47 -14.22
C MET A 120 4.11 13.64 -13.60
N VAL A 121 5.18 13.38 -14.35
CA VAL A 121 6.36 12.66 -13.85
C VAL A 121 7.49 13.60 -13.40
N GLY A 122 7.20 14.89 -13.23
CA GLY A 122 8.15 15.89 -12.71
C GLY A 122 9.36 16.11 -13.61
N LEU A 123 9.20 16.06 -14.93
CA LEU A 123 10.23 16.36 -15.92
C LEU A 123 9.87 17.61 -16.74
N GLU A 124 10.69 18.63 -16.63
CA GLU A 124 10.56 19.89 -17.37
C GLU A 124 10.62 19.63 -18.89
N LYS A 125 9.51 19.96 -19.60
CA LYS A 125 9.39 19.68 -21.04
C LYS A 125 10.47 20.37 -21.87
N ASP A 126 10.76 21.65 -21.57
CA ASP A 126 11.68 22.47 -22.34
C ASP A 126 13.14 22.03 -22.18
N GLU A 127 13.42 21.31 -21.09
CA GLU A 127 14.74 20.77 -20.80
C GLU A 127 14.93 19.35 -21.33
N TYR A 128 13.90 18.47 -21.21
CA TYR A 128 14.10 17.03 -21.37
C TYR A 128 13.50 16.42 -22.64
N LEU A 129 12.48 17.06 -23.29
CA LEU A 129 11.75 16.45 -24.41
C LEU A 129 12.63 16.02 -25.58
N ASP A 130 13.63 16.82 -25.90
CA ASP A 130 14.48 16.61 -27.07
C ASP A 130 15.84 15.95 -26.72
N ARG A 131 16.05 15.58 -25.42
CA ARG A 131 17.22 14.80 -24.98
C ARG A 131 17.08 13.34 -25.36
N TYR A 132 18.21 12.67 -25.48
CA TYR A 132 18.31 11.22 -25.64
C TYR A 132 18.40 10.54 -24.26
N PRO A 133 18.00 9.27 -24.14
CA PRO A 133 18.10 8.50 -22.88
C PRO A 133 19.50 8.51 -22.28
N THR A 134 20.55 8.50 -23.09
CA THR A 134 21.96 8.54 -22.64
C THR A 134 22.36 9.84 -21.92
N GLU A 135 21.58 10.91 -22.08
CA GLU A 135 21.79 12.20 -21.44
C GLU A 135 21.01 12.36 -20.12
N LEU A 136 20.27 11.31 -19.72
CA LEU A 136 19.42 11.27 -18.54
C LEU A 136 20.01 10.41 -17.43
N SER A 137 19.80 10.82 -16.19
CA SER A 137 20.04 9.92 -15.04
C SER A 137 19.12 8.69 -15.07
N GLY A 138 19.49 7.62 -14.35
CA GLY A 138 18.65 6.42 -14.26
C GLY A 138 17.21 6.71 -13.76
N GLY A 139 17.08 7.61 -12.79
CA GLY A 139 15.79 8.06 -12.28
C GLY A 139 14.96 8.82 -13.32
N GLN A 140 15.58 9.71 -14.08
CA GLN A 140 14.92 10.42 -15.18
C GLN A 140 14.49 9.46 -16.28
N GLN A 141 15.33 8.49 -16.66
CA GLN A 141 14.96 7.44 -17.60
C GLN A 141 13.76 6.63 -17.11
N GLN A 142 13.69 6.32 -15.81
CA GLN A 142 12.56 5.60 -15.22
C GLN A 142 11.26 6.42 -15.30
N ARG A 143 11.32 7.72 -14.99
CA ARG A 143 10.20 8.65 -15.16
C ARG A 143 9.69 8.70 -16.61
N VAL A 144 10.59 8.75 -17.59
CA VAL A 144 10.23 8.66 -19.01
C VAL A 144 9.57 7.32 -19.33
N GLY A 145 10.08 6.21 -18.79
CA GLY A 145 9.47 4.88 -18.92
C GLY A 145 8.06 4.81 -18.39
N VAL A 146 7.80 5.44 -17.22
CA VAL A 146 6.44 5.59 -16.65
C VAL A 146 5.58 6.43 -17.59
N ALA A 147 6.00 7.63 -18.00
CA ALA A 147 5.27 8.49 -18.92
C ALA A 147 4.89 7.74 -20.22
N ARG A 148 5.83 6.99 -20.81
CA ARG A 148 5.59 6.16 -22.00
C ARG A 148 4.49 5.11 -21.76
N ALA A 149 4.46 4.47 -20.60
CA ALA A 149 3.46 3.47 -20.28
C ALA A 149 2.03 4.05 -20.21
N PHE A 150 1.90 5.34 -19.88
CA PHE A 150 0.61 6.05 -19.84
C PHE A 150 0.23 6.74 -21.17
N ALA A 151 1.13 6.77 -22.16
CA ALA A 151 0.95 7.58 -23.38
C ALA A 151 -0.29 7.19 -24.21
N THR A 152 -0.61 5.91 -24.32
CA THR A 152 -1.80 5.41 -25.02
C THR A 152 -3.08 5.45 -24.17
N ASN A 153 -3.00 6.01 -22.97
CA ASN A 153 -4.11 6.03 -22.00
C ASN A 153 -4.70 4.63 -21.70
N PRO A 154 -3.88 3.60 -21.45
CA PRO A 154 -4.35 2.23 -21.28
C PRO A 154 -5.21 2.10 -20.01
N GLU A 155 -6.10 1.07 -19.99
CA GLU A 155 -6.87 0.73 -18.78
C GLU A 155 -6.04 -0.08 -17.78
N VAL A 156 -5.02 -0.80 -18.24
CA VAL A 156 -4.13 -1.65 -17.43
C VAL A 156 -2.69 -1.20 -17.61
N ILE A 157 -1.98 -1.05 -16.52
CA ILE A 157 -0.54 -0.75 -16.51
C ILE A 157 0.17 -1.80 -15.67
N LEU A 158 1.22 -2.36 -16.25
CA LEU A 158 2.08 -3.35 -15.62
C LEU A 158 3.44 -2.73 -15.32
N MET A 159 3.99 -2.98 -14.13
CA MET A 159 5.29 -2.45 -13.73
C MET A 159 6.13 -3.55 -13.10
N ASP A 160 7.31 -3.81 -13.67
CA ASP A 160 8.24 -4.82 -13.17
C ASP A 160 9.40 -4.12 -12.43
N GLU A 161 9.35 -4.11 -11.10
CA GLU A 161 10.30 -3.44 -10.19
C GLU A 161 10.62 -1.98 -10.57
N PRO A 162 9.58 -1.11 -10.69
CA PRO A 162 9.76 0.24 -11.25
C PRO A 162 10.64 1.16 -10.41
N PHE A 163 10.91 0.83 -9.16
CA PHE A 163 11.66 1.69 -8.24
C PHE A 163 13.04 1.14 -7.85
N SER A 164 13.41 -0.06 -8.33
CA SER A 164 14.59 -0.80 -7.84
C SER A 164 15.93 -0.10 -8.09
N ALA A 165 16.02 0.72 -9.15
CA ALA A 165 17.25 1.42 -9.54
C ALA A 165 17.36 2.86 -8.99
N LEU A 166 16.43 3.28 -8.12
CA LEU A 166 16.33 4.65 -7.63
C LEU A 166 16.94 4.79 -6.23
N ASP A 167 17.55 5.95 -5.97
CA ASP A 167 17.90 6.36 -4.62
C ASP A 167 16.62 6.59 -3.76
N PRO A 168 16.73 6.55 -2.42
CA PRO A 168 15.55 6.61 -1.53
C PRO A 168 14.69 7.87 -1.69
N ILE A 169 15.30 9.02 -1.99
CA ILE A 169 14.57 10.29 -2.13
C ILE A 169 13.75 10.29 -3.42
N THR A 170 14.42 10.01 -4.55
CA THR A 170 13.77 9.91 -5.87
C THR A 170 12.70 8.81 -5.89
N ARG A 171 12.95 7.69 -5.21
CA ARG A 171 11.99 6.59 -5.07
C ARG A 171 10.70 7.05 -4.39
N ASN A 172 10.81 7.71 -3.24
CA ASN A 172 9.64 8.23 -2.51
C ASN A 172 8.85 9.24 -3.35
N GLN A 173 9.54 10.15 -4.04
CA GLN A 173 8.88 11.12 -4.92
C GLN A 173 8.10 10.43 -6.05
N LEU A 174 8.72 9.46 -6.75
CA LEU A 174 8.06 8.76 -7.84
C LEU A 174 6.88 7.89 -7.37
N GLN A 175 6.96 7.32 -6.16
CA GLN A 175 5.83 6.62 -5.53
C GLN A 175 4.65 7.56 -5.27
N ASP A 176 4.92 8.75 -4.72
CA ASP A 176 3.87 9.75 -4.43
C ASP A 176 3.24 10.26 -5.74
N GLU A 177 4.04 10.54 -6.76
CA GLU A 177 3.58 10.91 -8.10
C GLU A 177 2.73 9.80 -8.73
N LEU A 178 3.13 8.52 -8.60
CA LEU A 178 2.36 7.38 -9.10
C LEU A 178 1.00 7.25 -8.41
N LEU A 179 0.95 7.47 -7.09
CA LEU A 179 -0.30 7.47 -6.32
C LEU A 179 -1.23 8.61 -6.77
N GLU A 180 -0.71 9.82 -6.96
CA GLU A 180 -1.49 10.95 -7.45
C GLU A 180 -2.05 10.68 -8.85
N LEU A 181 -1.21 10.13 -9.72
CA LEU A 181 -1.56 9.71 -11.07
C LEU A 181 -2.68 8.66 -11.08
N GLN A 182 -2.54 7.62 -10.25
CA GLN A 182 -3.52 6.57 -10.10
C GLN A 182 -4.84 7.11 -9.53
N ASN A 183 -4.79 7.99 -8.52
CA ASN A 183 -5.97 8.63 -7.95
C ASN A 183 -6.73 9.50 -8.96
N THR A 184 -6.00 10.17 -9.83
CA THR A 184 -6.57 11.06 -10.87
C THR A 184 -7.13 10.26 -12.04
N LEU A 185 -6.38 9.30 -12.56
CA LEU A 185 -6.73 8.57 -13.78
C LEU A 185 -7.51 7.29 -13.53
N LYS A 186 -7.54 6.79 -12.28
CA LYS A 186 -8.22 5.55 -11.86
C LYS A 186 -7.87 4.34 -12.74
N LYS A 187 -6.61 4.23 -13.13
CA LYS A 187 -6.11 3.09 -13.92
C LYS A 187 -5.89 1.86 -13.04
N THR A 188 -6.05 0.69 -13.63
CA THR A 188 -5.68 -0.57 -12.97
C THR A 188 -4.18 -0.78 -13.10
N ILE A 189 -3.47 -0.81 -11.98
CA ILE A 189 -2.01 -0.96 -11.97
C ILE A 189 -1.65 -2.26 -11.29
N VAL A 190 -0.79 -3.05 -11.94
CA VAL A 190 -0.19 -4.25 -11.34
C VAL A 190 1.31 -4.06 -11.34
N PHE A 191 1.91 -4.03 -10.16
CA PHE A 191 3.34 -3.88 -10.09
C PHE A 191 4.01 -4.97 -9.25
N VAL A 192 5.22 -5.32 -9.65
CA VAL A 192 6.07 -6.27 -8.93
C VAL A 192 7.11 -5.50 -8.15
N THR A 193 7.28 -5.86 -6.90
CA THR A 193 8.40 -5.38 -6.08
C THR A 193 8.91 -6.49 -5.16
N HIS A 194 10.09 -6.31 -4.61
CA HIS A 194 10.62 -7.12 -3.51
C HIS A 194 10.63 -6.35 -2.18
N ASP A 195 10.22 -5.08 -2.21
CA ASP A 195 10.17 -4.20 -1.05
C ASP A 195 8.77 -4.15 -0.47
N MET A 196 8.63 -4.57 0.80
CA MET A 196 7.35 -4.59 1.49
C MET A 196 6.85 -3.18 1.84
N ASP A 197 7.75 -2.23 2.11
CA ASP A 197 7.36 -0.85 2.42
C ASP A 197 6.77 -0.17 1.19
N GLU A 198 7.32 -0.43 0.01
CA GLU A 198 6.73 0.02 -1.26
C GLU A 198 5.31 -0.54 -1.42
N ALA A 199 5.15 -1.86 -1.23
CA ALA A 199 3.85 -2.50 -1.39
C ALA A 199 2.81 -1.95 -0.40
N ILE A 200 3.18 -1.78 0.87
CA ILE A 200 2.29 -1.23 1.90
C ILE A 200 1.89 0.20 1.58
N LYS A 201 2.86 1.03 1.14
CA LYS A 201 2.65 2.47 0.91
C LYS A 201 1.68 2.75 -0.24
N ILE A 202 1.78 1.98 -1.34
CA ILE A 202 1.10 2.39 -2.58
C ILE A 202 -0.04 1.47 -3.02
N SER A 203 -0.21 0.28 -2.42
CA SER A 203 -1.16 -0.70 -2.95
C SER A 203 -2.50 -0.69 -2.23
N ASP A 204 -3.59 -0.84 -3.00
CA ASP A 204 -4.91 -1.17 -2.45
C ASP A 204 -4.94 -2.62 -1.93
N ARG A 205 -4.25 -3.54 -2.64
CA ARG A 205 -4.11 -4.95 -2.25
C ARG A 205 -2.72 -5.47 -2.58
N ILE A 206 -2.25 -6.42 -1.77
CA ILE A 206 -0.95 -7.07 -1.91
C ILE A 206 -1.14 -8.57 -2.14
N CYS A 207 -0.50 -9.10 -3.18
CA CYS A 207 -0.40 -10.51 -3.49
C CYS A 207 0.97 -11.04 -3.04
N ILE A 208 1.02 -11.74 -1.93
CA ILE A 208 2.25 -12.37 -1.43
C ILE A 208 2.37 -13.75 -2.06
N MET A 209 3.45 -13.96 -2.82
CA MET A 209 3.75 -15.22 -3.48
C MET A 209 4.90 -15.96 -2.78
N ASN A 210 4.73 -17.27 -2.63
CA ASN A 210 5.76 -18.19 -2.15
C ASN A 210 5.81 -19.44 -3.02
N GLU A 211 6.98 -19.83 -3.47
CA GLU A 211 7.23 -21.08 -4.24
C GLU A 211 6.24 -21.37 -5.38
N GLY A 212 5.78 -20.32 -6.03
CA GLY A 212 4.85 -20.40 -7.15
C GLY A 212 3.37 -20.43 -6.77
N GLU A 213 3.03 -20.25 -5.52
CA GLU A 213 1.67 -20.21 -4.97
C GLU A 213 1.37 -18.82 -4.38
N ILE A 214 0.09 -18.50 -4.21
CA ILE A 214 -0.33 -17.31 -3.47
C ILE A 214 -0.42 -17.70 -1.99
N ALA A 215 0.46 -17.11 -1.17
CA ALA A 215 0.42 -17.31 0.28
C ALA A 215 -0.68 -16.47 0.94
N GLN A 216 -0.85 -15.22 0.49
CA GLN A 216 -1.95 -14.34 0.93
C GLN A 216 -2.22 -13.27 -0.13
N TYR A 217 -3.50 -12.88 -0.27
CA TYR A 217 -3.93 -11.79 -1.14
C TYR A 217 -4.99 -10.96 -0.44
N ASP A 218 -4.62 -9.79 0.05
CA ASP A 218 -5.49 -8.96 0.87
C ASP A 218 -5.05 -7.48 0.85
N THR A 219 -5.76 -6.63 1.61
CA THR A 219 -5.35 -5.26 1.89
C THR A 219 -4.08 -5.21 2.74
N PRO A 220 -3.25 -4.15 2.64
CA PRO A 220 -2.08 -3.96 3.51
C PRO A 220 -2.42 -4.08 5.00
N GLU A 221 -3.51 -3.43 5.43
CA GLU A 221 -3.98 -3.48 6.82
C GLU A 221 -4.24 -4.93 7.29
N ASN A 222 -4.96 -5.72 6.49
CA ASN A 222 -5.29 -7.09 6.89
C ASN A 222 -4.08 -8.02 6.86
N ILE A 223 -3.17 -7.84 5.91
CA ILE A 223 -1.91 -8.58 5.85
C ILE A 223 -1.05 -8.32 7.10
N LEU A 224 -0.95 -7.08 7.54
CA LEU A 224 -0.18 -6.71 8.74
C LEU A 224 -0.81 -7.22 10.04
N LYS A 225 -2.16 -7.21 10.14
CA LYS A 225 -2.88 -7.63 11.34
C LYS A 225 -3.10 -9.12 11.43
N ASN A 226 -3.39 -9.75 10.30
CA ASN A 226 -3.85 -11.14 10.21
C ASN A 226 -3.04 -11.91 9.14
N PRO A 227 -1.71 -12.13 9.35
CA PRO A 227 -0.93 -12.94 8.43
C PRO A 227 -1.49 -14.38 8.39
N SER A 228 -1.66 -14.91 7.18
CA SER A 228 -2.32 -16.21 6.94
C SER A 228 -1.55 -17.40 7.48
N ASN A 229 -0.23 -17.29 7.61
CA ASN A 229 0.67 -18.35 8.09
C ASN A 229 2.02 -17.77 8.57
N ASP A 230 2.86 -18.64 9.14
CA ASP A 230 4.18 -18.27 9.66
C ASP A 230 5.09 -17.66 8.60
N PHE A 231 5.07 -18.20 7.36
CA PHE A 231 5.86 -17.64 6.26
C PHE A 231 5.49 -16.18 6.00
N VAL A 232 4.20 -15.86 5.90
CA VAL A 232 3.73 -14.49 5.68
C VAL A 232 4.14 -13.60 6.85
N SER A 233 3.95 -14.07 8.09
CA SER A 233 4.34 -13.34 9.31
C SER A 233 5.84 -13.01 9.36
N GLU A 234 6.69 -13.97 8.98
CA GLU A 234 8.14 -13.78 8.93
C GLU A 234 8.56 -12.90 7.76
N PHE A 235 7.95 -13.07 6.59
CA PHE A 235 8.24 -12.29 5.38
C PHE A 235 7.90 -10.81 5.55
N ILE A 236 6.78 -10.50 6.21
CA ILE A 236 6.39 -9.12 6.55
C ILE A 236 7.33 -8.55 7.63
N GLY A 237 7.72 -9.37 8.60
CA GLY A 237 8.40 -8.97 9.84
C GLY A 237 7.39 -8.80 10.98
N ARG A 238 7.51 -9.62 12.01
CA ARG A 238 6.54 -9.79 13.12
C ARG A 238 6.07 -8.51 13.81
N ASN A 239 6.87 -7.44 13.76
CA ASN A 239 6.57 -6.17 14.43
C ASN A 239 6.31 -5.02 13.44
N ARG A 240 6.16 -5.28 12.15
CA ARG A 240 6.08 -4.22 11.13
C ARG A 240 4.82 -3.36 11.25
N ILE A 241 3.74 -3.88 11.84
CA ILE A 241 2.53 -3.10 12.10
C ILE A 241 2.84 -1.83 12.93
N TRP A 242 3.82 -1.89 13.84
CA TRP A 242 4.24 -0.73 14.64
C TRP A 242 4.99 0.34 13.84
N SER A 243 5.51 -0.02 12.67
CA SER A 243 6.13 0.93 11.72
C SER A 243 5.11 1.57 10.77
N SER A 244 3.85 1.13 10.82
CA SER A 244 2.75 1.62 9.99
C SER A 244 1.56 2.04 10.88
N PRO A 245 1.74 3.09 11.71
CA PRO A 245 0.76 3.48 12.73
C PRO A 245 -0.58 3.95 12.15
N GLU A 246 -0.65 4.27 10.86
CA GLU A 246 -1.87 4.58 10.12
C GLU A 246 -2.87 3.43 10.09
N PHE A 247 -2.41 2.18 10.24
CA PHE A 247 -3.26 0.99 10.28
C PHE A 247 -3.64 0.56 11.69
N ILE A 248 -3.03 1.16 12.75
CA ILE A 248 -3.35 0.83 14.13
C ILE A 248 -4.56 1.67 14.57
N ARG A 249 -5.60 1.00 15.01
CA ARG A 249 -6.82 1.62 15.56
C ARG A 249 -6.82 1.57 17.09
N ALA A 250 -7.61 2.44 17.70
CA ALA A 250 -7.75 2.45 19.15
C ALA A 250 -8.14 1.07 19.71
N LYS A 251 -9.02 0.33 19.02
CA LYS A 251 -9.43 -1.04 19.41
C LYS A 251 -8.27 -2.05 19.44
N ASP A 252 -7.24 -1.85 18.63
CA ASP A 252 -6.11 -2.78 18.52
C ASP A 252 -5.16 -2.68 19.74
N ILE A 253 -5.22 -1.56 20.48
CA ILE A 253 -4.35 -1.27 21.63
C ILE A 253 -5.10 -1.00 22.93
N MET A 254 -6.42 -0.83 22.89
CA MET A 254 -7.22 -0.55 24.07
C MET A 254 -7.29 -1.76 25.01
N ILE A 255 -7.38 -1.48 26.31
CA ILE A 255 -7.70 -2.49 27.31
C ILE A 255 -9.22 -2.64 27.33
N GLU A 256 -9.75 -3.77 26.88
CA GLU A 256 -11.20 -4.03 26.77
C GLU A 256 -11.90 -3.96 28.13
N ASN A 257 -11.24 -4.43 29.20
CA ASN A 257 -11.77 -4.46 30.56
C ASN A 257 -10.91 -3.61 31.50
N PRO A 258 -11.00 -2.27 31.43
CA PRO A 258 -10.22 -1.41 32.30
C PRO A 258 -10.64 -1.54 33.75
N VAL A 259 -9.71 -1.30 34.67
CA VAL A 259 -10.01 -1.33 36.11
C VAL A 259 -10.76 -0.06 36.49
N THR A 260 -12.01 -0.22 36.93
CA THR A 260 -12.91 0.89 37.25
C THR A 260 -13.14 1.03 38.75
N CYS A 261 -13.61 2.19 39.19
CA CYS A 261 -14.14 2.41 40.53
C CYS A 261 -15.35 3.34 40.48
N PHE A 262 -16.22 3.31 41.48
CA PHE A 262 -17.32 4.25 41.59
C PHE A 262 -16.88 5.56 42.23
N LYS A 263 -17.52 6.67 41.90
CA LYS A 263 -17.24 7.97 42.49
C LYS A 263 -17.38 8.01 44.00
N SER A 264 -18.17 7.13 44.62
CA SER A 264 -18.35 6.96 46.06
C SER A 264 -17.30 6.08 46.73
N SER A 265 -16.34 5.53 45.96
CA SER A 265 -15.31 4.68 46.53
C SER A 265 -14.31 5.48 47.41
N SER A 266 -13.87 4.92 48.52
CA SER A 266 -12.84 5.55 49.37
C SER A 266 -11.47 5.45 48.70
N LEU A 267 -10.58 6.39 49.02
CA LEU A 267 -9.21 6.41 48.50
C LEU A 267 -8.43 5.14 48.83
N LEU A 268 -8.62 4.59 50.04
CA LEU A 268 -8.00 3.33 50.48
C LEU A 268 -8.42 2.17 49.56
N ARG A 269 -9.71 2.06 49.23
CA ARG A 269 -10.22 1.03 48.35
C ARG A 269 -9.68 1.19 46.93
N CYS A 270 -9.46 2.41 46.45
CA CYS A 270 -8.85 2.66 45.18
C CYS A 270 -7.40 2.23 45.13
N ILE A 271 -6.61 2.53 46.21
CA ILE A 271 -5.21 2.09 46.34
C ILE A 271 -5.11 0.56 46.36
N GLU A 272 -5.96 -0.10 47.14
CA GLU A 272 -6.03 -1.57 47.19
C GLU A 272 -6.36 -2.16 45.82
N LYS A 273 -7.31 -1.57 45.13
CA LYS A 273 -7.71 -2.02 43.77
C LYS A 273 -6.60 -1.82 42.74
N MET A 274 -5.88 -0.68 42.80
CA MET A 274 -4.70 -0.43 41.96
C MET A 274 -3.59 -1.46 42.24
N LYS A 275 -3.25 -1.69 43.51
CA LYS A 275 -2.24 -2.68 43.94
C LYS A 275 -2.61 -4.09 43.48
N LYS A 276 -3.86 -4.53 43.73
CA LYS A 276 -4.34 -5.87 43.36
C LYS A 276 -4.27 -6.11 41.85
N ASN A 277 -4.62 -5.11 41.05
CA ASN A 277 -4.67 -5.24 39.60
C ASN A 277 -3.37 -4.76 38.91
N LYS A 278 -2.35 -4.33 39.69
CA LYS A 278 -1.06 -3.81 39.18
C LYS A 278 -1.22 -2.68 38.15
N VAL A 279 -2.10 -1.73 38.42
CA VAL A 279 -2.37 -0.55 37.58
C VAL A 279 -2.11 0.73 38.36
N ASP A 280 -1.69 1.78 37.66
CA ASP A 280 -1.39 3.11 38.21
C ASP A 280 -2.56 4.10 38.10
N SER A 281 -3.64 3.68 37.44
CA SER A 281 -4.84 4.51 37.24
C SER A 281 -6.12 3.69 37.32
N LEU A 282 -7.22 4.35 37.72
CA LEU A 282 -8.56 3.77 37.70
C LEU A 282 -9.49 4.71 36.93
N MET A 283 -10.38 4.13 36.15
CA MET A 283 -11.49 4.86 35.55
C MET A 283 -12.62 4.98 36.58
N VAL A 284 -13.06 6.23 36.83
CA VAL A 284 -14.18 6.51 37.74
C VAL A 284 -15.47 6.49 36.94
N ILE A 285 -16.41 5.61 37.32
CA ILE A 285 -17.67 5.42 36.60
C ILE A 285 -18.88 5.75 37.45
N SER A 286 -19.98 6.09 36.77
CA SER A 286 -21.32 6.21 37.36
C SER A 286 -21.94 4.82 37.64
N LYS A 287 -23.09 4.78 38.33
CA LYS A 287 -23.88 3.54 38.45
C LYS A 287 -24.44 3.06 37.10
N GLY A 288 -24.56 3.95 36.12
CA GLY A 288 -24.96 3.67 34.75
C GLY A 288 -23.79 3.25 33.85
N ASN A 289 -22.58 3.06 34.41
CA ASN A 289 -21.34 2.72 33.68
C ASN A 289 -20.76 3.84 32.78
N ASP A 290 -21.20 5.10 32.96
CA ASP A 290 -20.63 6.23 32.25
C ASP A 290 -19.30 6.65 32.86
N LEU A 291 -18.32 6.97 32.04
CA LEU A 291 -17.01 7.48 32.48
C LEU A 291 -17.17 8.91 33.02
N LEU A 292 -16.85 9.10 34.29
CA LEU A 292 -16.90 10.40 34.99
C LEU A 292 -15.54 11.08 35.07
N GLY A 293 -14.46 10.29 35.14
CA GLY A 293 -13.11 10.80 35.27
C GLY A 293 -12.08 9.69 35.42
N ILE A 294 -10.84 10.11 35.61
CA ILE A 294 -9.69 9.21 35.83
C ILE A 294 -8.99 9.65 37.11
N VAL A 295 -8.58 8.69 37.95
CA VAL A 295 -7.75 8.93 39.13
C VAL A 295 -6.45 8.14 39.01
N THR A 296 -5.31 8.76 39.30
CA THR A 296 -4.00 8.12 39.25
C THR A 296 -3.43 7.91 40.63
N ALA A 297 -2.58 6.90 40.78
CA ALA A 297 -1.86 6.63 42.02
C ALA A 297 -1.05 7.87 42.47
N LYS A 298 -0.45 8.60 41.55
CA LYS A 298 0.32 9.82 41.77
C LYS A 298 -0.51 10.96 42.37
N GLN A 299 -1.79 11.08 41.93
CA GLN A 299 -2.71 12.06 42.52
C GLN A 299 -3.07 11.68 43.96
N ILE A 300 -3.35 10.41 44.24
CA ILE A 300 -3.69 9.94 45.59
C ILE A 300 -2.50 10.07 46.56
N GLN A 301 -1.27 9.79 46.11
CA GLN A 301 -0.06 9.95 46.93
C GLN A 301 0.23 11.38 47.35
N LYS A 302 -0.15 12.37 46.59
CA LYS A 302 0.03 13.80 46.90
C LYS A 302 -0.95 14.31 47.96
N MET A 303 -2.00 13.54 48.28
CA MET A 303 -3.01 13.97 49.26
C MET A 303 -2.61 13.63 50.67
N THR A 304 -2.57 14.64 51.53
CA THR A 304 -2.34 14.52 53.00
C THR A 304 -3.62 14.12 53.73
N ASP A 305 -4.77 14.55 53.23
CA ASP A 305 -6.10 14.22 53.79
C ASP A 305 -6.73 13.02 53.05
N ARG A 306 -6.91 11.94 53.76
CA ARG A 306 -7.50 10.70 53.20
C ARG A 306 -9.03 10.65 53.26
N SER A 307 -9.67 11.69 53.78
CA SER A 307 -11.14 11.81 53.83
C SER A 307 -11.74 12.44 52.58
N VAL A 308 -10.88 12.93 51.65
CA VAL A 308 -11.33 13.58 50.43
C VAL A 308 -12.07 12.60 49.52
N LEU A 309 -13.22 13.04 49.04
CA LEU A 309 -14.02 12.26 48.09
C LEU A 309 -13.34 12.21 46.69
N LEU A 310 -13.40 11.07 46.05
CA LEU A 310 -12.86 10.84 44.70
C LEU A 310 -13.33 11.86 43.68
N GLU A 311 -14.57 12.33 43.81
CA GLU A 311 -15.22 13.31 42.95
C GLU A 311 -14.43 14.66 42.88
N ASN A 312 -13.77 15.03 44.00
CA ASN A 312 -13.03 16.30 44.08
C ASN A 312 -11.59 16.21 43.56
N MET A 313 -11.11 15.00 43.24
CA MET A 313 -9.71 14.81 42.83
C MET A 313 -9.55 14.11 41.50
N MET A 314 -10.62 13.50 40.96
CA MET A 314 -10.56 12.88 39.66
C MET A 314 -10.35 13.91 38.57
N ASN A 315 -9.55 13.56 37.58
CA ASN A 315 -9.44 14.37 36.37
C ASN A 315 -10.67 14.10 35.48
N ASN A 316 -11.49 15.12 35.27
CA ASN A 316 -12.68 15.06 34.42
C ASN A 316 -12.42 15.67 33.01
N LYS A 317 -11.21 16.19 32.77
CA LYS A 317 -10.78 16.67 31.46
C LYS A 317 -10.00 15.54 30.78
N PHE A 318 -10.67 14.73 29.98
CA PHE A 318 -10.06 13.66 29.20
C PHE A 318 -10.56 13.71 27.76
N VAL A 319 -9.73 13.26 26.86
CA VAL A 319 -10.08 13.11 25.45
C VAL A 319 -10.53 11.67 25.24
N THR A 320 -11.64 11.48 24.55
CA THR A 320 -12.14 10.16 24.17
C THR A 320 -11.90 9.93 22.68
N VAL A 321 -11.63 8.69 22.34
CA VAL A 321 -11.50 8.20 20.97
C VAL A 321 -12.50 7.07 20.74
N LYS A 322 -12.94 6.88 19.51
CA LYS A 322 -13.76 5.72 19.14
C LYS A 322 -12.85 4.53 18.85
N PRO A 323 -13.34 3.29 19.03
CA PRO A 323 -12.55 2.09 18.72
C PRO A 323 -11.97 2.06 17.29
N GLU A 324 -12.67 2.66 16.34
CA GLU A 324 -12.28 2.71 14.93
C GLU A 324 -11.36 3.88 14.56
N ASP A 325 -11.14 4.84 15.47
CA ASP A 325 -10.22 5.96 15.22
C ASP A 325 -8.78 5.44 15.12
N THR A 326 -8.00 5.98 14.15
CA THR A 326 -6.58 5.66 14.04
C THR A 326 -5.78 6.32 15.15
N ILE A 327 -4.64 5.74 15.52
CA ILE A 327 -3.80 6.33 16.57
C ILE A 327 -3.17 7.66 16.15
N ILE A 328 -2.94 7.86 14.84
CA ILE A 328 -2.38 9.11 14.31
C ILE A 328 -3.36 10.26 14.43
N ASP A 329 -4.61 10.06 14.06
CA ASP A 329 -5.58 11.16 13.94
C ASP A 329 -5.95 11.80 15.27
N LYS A 330 -5.90 11.03 16.35
CA LYS A 330 -6.41 11.48 17.66
C LYS A 330 -5.39 11.44 18.78
N ILE A 331 -4.51 10.45 18.85
CA ILE A 331 -3.49 10.37 19.90
C ILE A 331 -2.42 11.46 19.68
N GLY A 332 -2.04 11.74 18.42
CA GLY A 332 -1.14 12.85 18.09
C GLY A 332 -1.70 14.22 18.45
N ARG A 333 -3.03 14.42 18.45
CA ARG A 333 -3.66 15.68 18.89
C ARG A 333 -3.80 15.81 20.40
N ALA A 334 -3.75 14.72 21.14
CA ALA A 334 -3.81 14.73 22.60
C ALA A 334 -2.45 15.16 23.23
N SER A 335 -1.33 14.84 22.57
CA SER A 335 0.01 15.22 23.03
C SER A 335 0.43 16.66 22.71
N CYS A 336 -0.29 17.36 21.83
CA CYS A 336 0.01 18.74 21.44
C CYS A 336 -0.77 19.80 22.26
N ARG A 337 -1.40 19.42 23.39
CA ARG A 337 -2.13 20.31 24.28
C ARG A 337 -1.64 20.18 25.73
N GLU A 338 -0.31 20.26 25.93
CA GLU A 338 0.28 20.64 27.22
C GLU A 338 0.77 22.09 27.17
#